data_a4f5c5da6c1bff112b04ecb88fcdf879
#
_entry.id   a4f5c5da6c1bff112b04ecb88fcdf879
#
_cell.length_a   1.000
_cell.length_b   1.000
_cell.length_c   1.000
_cell.angle_alpha   90.00
_cell.angle_beta   90.00
_cell.angle_gamma   90.00
#
_symmetry.space_group_name_H-M   'P 1'
#
loop_
_entity.id
_entity.type
_entity.pdbx_description
1 polymer ?
#
loop_
_entity_poly.entity_id
_entity_poly.type
_entity_poly.pdbx_seq_one_letter_code
_entity_poly.pdbx_strand_id
1 'polypeptide(L)'
;MTGPIRLYSRMSLATQTLFRKIARARRVMICGAGGGFDLFTGLPLYFYLKPRVEKVFLANLSFASLSETNGSRMTPALMKIDADTTGSEEYFPERTLCRWFREQGEEHSVYCFQRTGVQTLKNAWEKLVEELDLDCVVLADGGTDSLMRGDER
;
A
#
# COMPACT_ATOMS: atom_id res chain seq x y z
N MET A 1 -35.71 8.71 32.06
CA MET A 1 -35.24 9.90 31.31
C MET A 1 -33.95 9.51 30.59
N THR A 2 -34.08 9.04 29.37
CA THR A 2 -32.94 8.68 28.50
C THR A 2 -32.69 9.88 27.60
N GLY A 3 -31.67 10.67 27.93
CA GLY A 3 -31.23 11.76 27.07
C GLY A 3 -30.67 11.19 25.74
N PRO A 4 -30.82 11.89 24.61
CA PRO A 4 -30.31 11.44 23.33
C PRO A 4 -28.80 11.35 23.42
N ILE A 5 -28.25 10.17 23.09
CA ILE A 5 -26.84 9.99 22.83
C ILE A 5 -26.48 11.00 21.72
N ARG A 6 -25.76 12.06 22.08
CA ARG A 6 -25.14 12.94 21.07
C ARG A 6 -24.19 12.07 20.24
N LEU A 7 -24.64 11.64 19.10
CA LEU A 7 -23.75 11.11 18.07
C LEU A 7 -22.67 12.16 17.83
N TYR A 8 -21.42 11.77 18.07
CA TYR A 8 -20.24 12.56 17.79
C TYR A 8 -20.39 13.23 16.43
N SER A 9 -20.36 14.55 16.42
CA SER A 9 -20.47 15.35 15.22
C SER A 9 -19.43 14.83 14.21
N ARG A 10 -19.91 14.33 13.10
CA ARG A 10 -19.24 13.88 11.88
C ARG A 10 -17.72 14.10 11.90
N MET A 11 -16.97 13.17 12.46
CA MET A 11 -15.55 13.08 12.22
C MET A 11 -15.38 12.65 10.76
N SER A 12 -15.22 13.62 9.89
CA SER A 12 -14.88 13.35 8.50
C SER A 12 -13.35 13.25 8.38
N LEU A 13 -12.84 12.24 7.73
CA LEU A 13 -11.40 12.15 7.40
C LEU A 13 -10.92 13.45 6.72
N ALA A 14 -11.77 14.09 5.94
CA ALA A 14 -11.48 15.35 5.28
C ALA A 14 -11.15 16.52 6.23
N THR A 15 -11.56 16.46 7.50
CA THR A 15 -11.26 17.48 8.51
C THR A 15 -9.95 17.24 9.26
N GLN A 16 -9.40 16.03 9.19
CA GLN A 16 -8.13 15.68 9.83
C GLN A 16 -6.95 16.28 9.07
N THR A 17 -6.03 16.91 9.78
CA THR A 17 -4.86 17.58 9.19
C THR A 17 -4.02 16.63 8.32
N LEU A 18 -3.82 15.39 8.77
CA LEU A 18 -3.08 14.36 8.02
C LEU A 18 -3.75 14.09 6.67
N PHE A 19 -5.02 13.74 6.66
CA PHE A 19 -5.75 13.42 5.42
C PHE A 19 -5.85 14.61 4.47
N ARG A 20 -5.95 15.84 5.00
CA ARG A 20 -5.91 17.05 4.17
C ARG A 20 -4.54 17.27 3.52
N LYS A 21 -3.44 16.96 4.22
CA LYS A 21 -2.09 17.02 3.65
C LYS A 21 -1.92 16.00 2.54
N ILE A 22 -2.30 14.74 2.79
CA ILE A 22 -2.22 13.66 1.81
C ILE A 22 -3.08 13.98 0.57
N ALA A 23 -4.29 14.49 0.76
CA ALA A 23 -5.20 14.83 -0.34
C ALA A 23 -4.77 16.07 -1.17
N ARG A 24 -3.72 16.79 -0.75
CA ARG A 24 -3.08 17.86 -1.56
C ARG A 24 -1.97 17.34 -2.45
N ALA A 25 -1.48 16.14 -2.18
CA ALA A 25 -0.52 15.48 -3.05
C ALA A 25 -1.20 15.10 -4.37
N ARG A 26 -0.43 15.05 -5.45
CA ARG A 26 -0.93 14.67 -6.77
C ARG A 26 -0.79 13.17 -7.00
N ARG A 27 0.36 12.62 -6.63
CA ARG A 27 0.75 11.24 -6.93
C ARG A 27 1.19 10.54 -5.63
N VAL A 28 0.28 9.75 -5.10
CA VAL A 28 0.42 9.15 -3.76
C VAL A 28 0.72 7.67 -3.88
N MET A 29 1.72 7.19 -3.16
CA MET A 29 1.97 5.77 -2.95
C MET A 29 1.43 5.36 -1.57
N ILE A 30 0.65 4.28 -1.52
CA ILE A 30 0.30 3.58 -0.27
C ILE A 30 1.05 2.27 -0.26
N CYS A 31 1.87 2.06 0.75
CA CYS A 31 2.74 0.89 0.87
C CYS A 31 2.47 0.14 2.18
N GLY A 32 2.22 -1.15 2.09
CA GLY A 32 2.23 -2.03 3.25
C GLY A 32 3.66 -2.13 3.82
N ALA A 33 3.84 -1.74 5.08
CA ALA A 33 5.15 -1.55 5.69
C ALA A 33 5.68 -2.78 6.42
N GLY A 34 4.81 -3.52 7.12
CA GLY A 34 5.17 -4.76 7.81
C GLY A 34 5.22 -5.99 6.88
N GLY A 35 4.67 -5.86 5.70
CA GLY A 35 4.64 -6.92 4.68
C GLY A 35 3.36 -7.75 4.70
N GLY A 36 3.31 -8.75 3.82
CA GLY A 36 2.17 -9.64 3.76
C GLY A 36 0.86 -8.93 3.43
N PHE A 37 -0.09 -8.98 4.36
CA PHE A 37 -1.43 -8.40 4.18
C PHE A 37 -1.55 -6.91 4.54
N ASP A 38 -0.49 -6.24 4.96
CA ASP A 38 -0.54 -4.82 5.35
C ASP A 38 -1.02 -3.90 4.23
N LEU A 39 -0.75 -4.28 2.98
CA LEU A 39 -1.28 -3.57 1.82
C LEU A 39 -2.81 -3.40 1.89
N PHE A 40 -3.54 -4.40 2.38
CA PHE A 40 -5.00 -4.36 2.46
C PHE A 40 -5.50 -3.36 3.50
N THR A 41 -4.73 -3.09 4.56
CA THR A 41 -5.09 -2.07 5.55
C THR A 41 -5.03 -0.66 4.97
N GLY A 42 -4.27 -0.46 3.90
CA GLY A 42 -4.20 0.79 3.15
C GLY A 42 -5.37 1.02 2.19
N LEU A 43 -6.17 -0.02 1.84
CA LEU A 43 -7.24 0.10 0.84
C LEU A 43 -8.34 1.13 1.19
N PRO A 44 -8.80 1.27 2.45
CA PRO A 44 -9.73 2.34 2.78
C PRO A 44 -9.20 3.73 2.41
N LEU A 45 -7.89 3.98 2.63
CA LEU A 45 -7.24 5.22 2.23
C LEU A 45 -7.12 5.31 0.70
N TYR A 46 -6.79 4.21 0.01
CA TYR A 46 -6.77 4.16 -1.45
C TYR A 46 -8.10 4.63 -2.04
N PHE A 47 -9.23 4.05 -1.63
CA PHE A 47 -10.55 4.42 -2.11
C PHE A 47 -10.96 5.84 -1.73
N TYR A 48 -10.51 6.33 -0.57
CA TYR A 48 -10.72 7.71 -0.17
C TYR A 48 -9.96 8.69 -1.08
N LEU A 49 -8.70 8.38 -1.43
CA LEU A 49 -7.84 9.26 -2.21
C LEU A 49 -8.09 9.20 -3.72
N LYS A 50 -8.44 8.03 -4.26
CA LYS A 50 -8.61 7.79 -5.69
C LYS A 50 -9.42 8.87 -6.43
N PRO A 51 -10.57 9.37 -5.92
CA PRO A 51 -11.32 10.45 -6.57
C PRO A 51 -10.80 11.86 -6.23
N ARG A 52 -9.71 12.01 -5.48
CA ARG A 52 -9.24 13.30 -4.92
C ARG A 52 -7.85 13.71 -5.36
N VAL A 53 -7.05 12.78 -5.85
CA VAL A 53 -5.69 13.00 -6.31
C VAL A 53 -5.53 12.55 -7.76
N GLU A 54 -4.47 12.95 -8.41
CA GLU A 54 -4.21 12.58 -9.80
C GLU A 54 -4.04 11.07 -9.95
N LYS A 55 -3.24 10.45 -9.07
CA LYS A 55 -3.02 9.01 -9.08
C LYS A 55 -2.64 8.46 -7.72
N VAL A 56 -3.18 7.29 -7.38
CA VAL A 56 -2.78 6.49 -6.23
C VAL A 56 -2.13 5.20 -6.72
N PHE A 57 -0.96 4.92 -6.19
CA PHE A 57 -0.20 3.69 -6.44
C PHE A 57 -0.21 2.81 -5.21
N LEU A 58 -0.04 1.51 -5.42
CA LEU A 58 0.03 0.52 -4.35
C LEU A 58 1.38 -0.17 -4.35
N ALA A 59 1.97 -0.31 -3.18
CA ALA A 59 3.20 -1.07 -2.97
C ALA A 59 3.11 -1.94 -1.71
N ASN A 60 3.99 -2.92 -1.61
CA ASN A 60 4.06 -3.81 -0.46
C ASN A 60 5.48 -4.35 -0.26
N LEU A 61 5.86 -4.61 0.99
CA LEU A 61 6.96 -5.51 1.28
C LEU A 61 6.43 -6.94 1.10
N SER A 62 6.80 -7.60 0.01
CA SER A 62 6.23 -8.90 -0.34
C SER A 62 6.94 -10.05 0.36
N PHE A 63 6.15 -11.03 0.78
CA PHE A 63 6.63 -12.33 1.28
C PHE A 63 6.50 -13.43 0.23
N ALA A 64 5.95 -13.12 -0.95
CA ALA A 64 5.89 -14.06 -2.05
C ALA A 64 7.30 -14.31 -2.65
N SER A 65 7.50 -15.46 -3.28
CA SER A 65 8.73 -15.82 -3.99
C SER A 65 8.84 -15.04 -5.31
N LEU A 66 9.12 -13.72 -5.23
CA LEU A 66 9.13 -12.82 -6.40
C LEU A 66 10.10 -13.27 -7.50
N SER A 67 11.20 -13.94 -7.14
CA SER A 67 12.19 -14.48 -8.11
C SER A 67 11.63 -15.57 -9.02
N GLU A 68 10.55 -16.23 -8.62
CA GLU A 68 9.88 -17.31 -9.36
C GLU A 68 8.71 -16.81 -10.19
N THR A 69 8.53 -15.49 -10.29
CA THR A 69 7.44 -14.87 -11.02
C THR A 69 7.93 -14.29 -12.35
N ASN A 70 7.00 -14.11 -13.29
CA ASN A 70 7.24 -13.37 -14.53
C ASN A 70 6.92 -11.87 -14.39
N GLY A 71 6.79 -11.35 -13.17
CA GLY A 71 6.58 -9.93 -12.91
C GLY A 71 7.68 -9.05 -13.51
N SER A 72 7.38 -7.82 -13.81
CA SER A 72 8.33 -6.88 -14.40
C SER A 72 9.35 -6.41 -13.35
N ARG A 73 10.60 -6.85 -13.48
CA ARG A 73 11.69 -6.47 -12.57
C ARG A 73 12.19 -5.06 -12.88
N MET A 74 12.09 -4.17 -11.91
CA MET A 74 12.52 -2.77 -12.03
C MET A 74 13.91 -2.54 -11.43
N THR A 75 14.20 -3.22 -10.30
CA THR A 75 15.50 -3.22 -9.64
C THR A 75 15.76 -4.61 -9.02
N PRO A 76 16.96 -4.88 -8.49
CA PRO A 76 17.19 -6.13 -7.74
C PRO A 76 16.21 -6.37 -6.59
N ALA A 77 15.67 -5.30 -5.99
CA ALA A 77 14.74 -5.38 -4.84
C ALA A 77 13.30 -4.99 -5.16
N LEU A 78 12.95 -4.70 -6.42
CA LEU A 78 11.63 -4.18 -6.77
C LEU A 78 11.10 -4.84 -8.03
N MET A 79 9.87 -5.33 -7.94
CA MET A 79 9.10 -5.87 -9.07
C MET A 79 7.73 -5.22 -9.15
N LYS A 80 7.26 -5.01 -10.36
CA LYS A 80 5.89 -4.63 -10.64
C LYS A 80 5.10 -5.89 -10.95
N ILE A 81 4.02 -6.11 -10.20
CA ILE A 81 3.12 -7.26 -10.28
C ILE A 81 1.76 -6.78 -10.77
N ASP A 82 1.13 -7.57 -11.62
CA ASP A 82 -0.23 -7.36 -12.13
C ASP A 82 -1.06 -8.64 -12.02
N ALA A 83 -2.27 -8.63 -12.57
CA ALA A 83 -3.18 -9.76 -12.52
C ALA A 83 -2.74 -10.96 -13.37
N ASP A 84 -1.89 -10.75 -14.41
CA ASP A 84 -1.37 -11.78 -15.28
C ASP A 84 -0.05 -12.38 -14.78
N THR A 85 0.51 -11.81 -13.73
CA THR A 85 1.75 -12.31 -13.15
C THR A 85 1.57 -13.76 -12.70
N THR A 86 2.46 -14.64 -13.16
CA THR A 86 2.53 -16.05 -12.74
C THR A 86 3.41 -16.20 -11.51
N GLY A 87 3.25 -17.29 -10.78
CA GLY A 87 4.03 -17.61 -9.57
C GLY A 87 3.27 -18.56 -8.66
N SER A 88 3.80 -18.85 -7.47
CA SER A 88 3.14 -19.70 -6.50
C SER A 88 1.73 -19.20 -6.18
N GLU A 89 0.76 -20.12 -6.13
CA GLU A 89 -0.63 -19.84 -5.75
C GLU A 89 -0.82 -19.83 -4.22
N GLU A 90 0.12 -20.36 -3.44
CA GLU A 90 -0.05 -20.57 -2.01
C GLU A 90 -0.13 -19.24 -1.22
N TYR A 91 0.74 -18.27 -1.58
CA TYR A 91 0.78 -16.99 -0.89
C TYR A 91 1.24 -15.88 -1.81
N PHE A 92 0.30 -15.14 -2.41
CA PHE A 92 0.61 -13.99 -3.26
C PHE A 92 -0.48 -12.93 -3.16
N PRO A 93 -0.59 -12.24 -2.02
CA PRO A 93 -1.66 -11.28 -1.77
C PRO A 93 -1.68 -10.13 -2.77
N GLU A 94 -0.54 -9.67 -3.25
CA GLU A 94 -0.43 -8.56 -4.20
C GLU A 94 -1.06 -8.92 -5.56
N ARG A 95 -0.77 -10.12 -6.08
CA ARG A 95 -1.41 -10.60 -7.31
C ARG A 95 -2.90 -10.83 -7.13
N THR A 96 -3.30 -11.39 -5.98
CA THR A 96 -4.72 -11.58 -5.64
C THR A 96 -5.45 -10.25 -5.66
N LEU A 97 -4.85 -9.19 -5.12
CA LEU A 97 -5.41 -7.86 -5.16
C LEU A 97 -5.53 -7.32 -6.59
N CYS A 98 -4.51 -7.52 -7.43
CA CYS A 98 -4.57 -7.12 -8.84
C CYS A 98 -5.70 -7.83 -9.59
N ARG A 99 -5.88 -9.13 -9.37
CA ARG A 99 -6.99 -9.92 -9.95
C ARG A 99 -8.35 -9.42 -9.46
N TRP A 100 -8.48 -9.12 -8.18
CA TRP A 100 -9.70 -8.54 -7.64
C TRP A 100 -10.04 -7.19 -8.28
N PHE A 101 -9.07 -6.29 -8.49
CA PHE A 101 -9.31 -5.04 -9.21
C PHE A 101 -9.78 -5.29 -10.64
N ARG A 102 -9.19 -6.25 -11.34
CA ARG A 102 -9.61 -6.64 -12.70
C ARG A 102 -11.06 -7.11 -12.73
N GLU A 103 -11.49 -7.89 -11.75
CA GLU A 103 -12.89 -8.30 -11.61
C GLU A 103 -13.86 -7.12 -11.41
N GLN A 104 -13.34 -6.01 -10.85
CA GLN A 104 -14.07 -4.75 -10.73
C GLN A 104 -13.97 -3.86 -11.99
N GLY A 105 -13.36 -4.36 -13.07
CA GLY A 105 -13.17 -3.61 -14.31
C GLY A 105 -12.00 -2.63 -14.30
N GLU A 106 -11.04 -2.78 -13.39
CA GLU A 106 -9.89 -1.89 -13.24
C GLU A 106 -8.57 -2.65 -13.40
N GLU A 107 -7.69 -2.17 -14.27
CA GLU A 107 -6.33 -2.70 -14.36
C GLU A 107 -5.42 -2.00 -13.34
N HIS A 108 -4.87 -2.82 -12.45
CA HIS A 108 -3.97 -2.37 -11.39
C HIS A 108 -2.65 -3.15 -11.38
N SER A 109 -1.63 -2.48 -10.84
CA SER A 109 -0.36 -3.12 -10.52
C SER A 109 0.04 -2.77 -9.09
N VAL A 110 0.75 -3.68 -8.45
CA VAL A 110 1.36 -3.49 -7.12
C VAL A 110 2.87 -3.54 -7.27
N TYR A 111 3.56 -2.58 -6.67
CA TYR A 111 5.02 -2.54 -6.62
C TYR A 111 5.50 -3.32 -5.39
N CYS A 112 6.14 -4.46 -5.65
CA CYS A 112 6.53 -5.41 -4.62
C CYS A 112 8.00 -5.28 -4.28
N PHE A 113 8.30 -4.83 -3.06
CA PHE A 113 9.65 -4.83 -2.54
C PHE A 113 10.03 -6.20 -2.00
N GLN A 114 11.20 -6.67 -2.38
CA GLN A 114 11.77 -7.91 -1.86
C GLN A 114 12.52 -7.64 -0.57
N ARG A 115 12.44 -8.56 0.38
CA ARG A 115 13.26 -8.52 1.61
C ARG A 115 14.74 -8.60 1.25
N THR A 116 15.49 -7.55 1.59
CA THR A 116 16.90 -7.42 1.26
C THR A 116 17.60 -6.43 2.20
N GLY A 117 18.89 -6.17 1.98
CA GLY A 117 19.63 -5.19 2.75
C GLY A 117 19.15 -3.74 2.54
N VAL A 118 19.33 -2.92 3.55
CA VAL A 118 18.82 -1.54 3.61
C VAL A 118 19.26 -0.71 2.40
N GLN A 119 20.51 -0.81 1.95
CA GLN A 119 21.01 -0.01 0.84
C GLN A 119 20.32 -0.38 -0.49
N THR A 120 20.11 -1.68 -0.73
CA THR A 120 19.41 -2.15 -1.94
C THR A 120 17.96 -1.71 -1.95
N LEU A 121 17.31 -1.76 -0.78
CA LEU A 121 15.94 -1.29 -0.61
C LEU A 121 15.82 0.23 -0.80
N LYS A 122 16.76 1.01 -0.23
CA LYS A 122 16.82 2.46 -0.41
C LYS A 122 16.92 2.83 -1.89
N ASN A 123 17.85 2.22 -2.63
CA ASN A 123 18.03 2.48 -4.06
C ASN A 123 16.75 2.15 -4.87
N ALA A 124 16.04 1.08 -4.47
CA ALA A 124 14.77 0.71 -5.09
C ALA A 124 13.67 1.75 -4.84
N TRP A 125 13.61 2.30 -3.63
CA TRP A 125 12.68 3.38 -3.28
C TRP A 125 12.99 4.66 -4.05
N GLU A 126 14.26 5.10 -4.08
CA GLU A 126 14.67 6.30 -4.80
C GLU A 126 14.27 6.20 -6.28
N LYS A 127 14.56 5.06 -6.92
CA LYS A 127 14.15 4.84 -8.30
C LYS A 127 12.63 4.88 -8.48
N LEU A 128 11.87 4.26 -7.58
CA LEU A 128 10.41 4.21 -7.69
C LEU A 128 9.79 5.60 -7.51
N VAL A 129 10.28 6.38 -6.55
CA VAL A 129 9.83 7.77 -6.31
C VAL A 129 10.05 8.62 -7.55
N GLU A 130 11.24 8.53 -8.17
CA GLU A 130 11.59 9.26 -9.38
C GLU A 130 10.75 8.81 -10.58
N GLU A 131 10.66 7.51 -10.84
CA GLU A 131 9.97 6.96 -12.02
C GLU A 131 8.46 7.23 -11.99
N LEU A 132 7.86 7.24 -10.81
CA LEU A 132 6.43 7.51 -10.65
C LEU A 132 6.10 8.96 -10.32
N ASP A 133 7.09 9.85 -10.22
CA ASP A 133 6.93 11.27 -9.81
C ASP A 133 6.07 11.38 -8.53
N LEU A 134 6.46 10.60 -7.50
CA LEU A 134 5.70 10.56 -6.25
C LEU A 134 6.00 11.78 -5.40
N ASP A 135 4.96 12.44 -4.94
CA ASP A 135 5.06 13.57 -4.00
C ASP A 135 4.56 13.23 -2.58
N CYS A 136 4.05 12.00 -2.38
CA CYS A 136 3.65 11.50 -1.07
C CYS A 136 3.76 9.97 -1.01
N VAL A 137 4.36 9.46 0.07
CA VAL A 137 4.36 8.04 0.41
C VAL A 137 3.70 7.87 1.78
N VAL A 138 2.71 6.99 1.85
CA VAL A 138 2.03 6.60 3.08
C VAL A 138 2.36 5.16 3.38
N LEU A 139 2.95 4.91 4.53
CA LEU A 139 3.18 3.56 5.04
C LEU A 139 1.95 3.14 5.85
N ALA A 140 1.40 1.97 5.50
CA ALA A 140 0.30 1.35 6.20
C ALA A 140 0.79 0.07 6.88
N ASP A 141 0.53 -0.06 8.16
CA ASP A 141 0.85 -1.22 8.96
C ASP A 141 -0.43 -1.66 9.69
N GLY A 142 -0.82 -2.91 9.50
CA GLY A 142 -2.02 -3.51 10.11
C GLY A 142 -1.69 -4.55 11.16
N GLY A 143 -0.41 -4.76 11.44
CA GLY A 143 0.06 -5.68 12.47
C GLY A 143 -0.26 -5.19 13.88
N THR A 144 -0.52 -6.14 14.79
CA THR A 144 -0.76 -5.83 16.21
C THR A 144 0.49 -5.31 16.91
N ASP A 145 1.65 -5.66 16.41
CA ASP A 145 2.96 -5.24 16.91
C ASP A 145 3.24 -3.74 16.70
N SER A 146 2.58 -3.11 15.72
CA SER A 146 2.65 -1.65 15.53
C SER A 146 2.11 -0.85 16.73
N LEU A 147 1.31 -1.46 17.58
CA LEU A 147 0.77 -0.87 18.79
C LEU A 147 1.58 -1.21 20.05
N MET A 148 2.60 -2.05 19.93
CA MET A 148 3.44 -2.48 21.05
C MET A 148 4.54 -1.47 21.33
N ARG A 149 4.84 -1.29 22.62
CA ARG A 149 5.91 -0.39 23.08
C ARG A 149 7.27 -1.09 23.14
N GLY A 150 7.29 -2.43 23.04
CA GLY A 150 8.47 -3.26 23.09
C GLY A 150 8.92 -3.64 24.51
N ASP A 151 8.17 -3.27 25.52
CA ASP A 151 8.41 -3.60 26.94
C ASP A 151 7.34 -4.53 27.52
N GLU A 152 6.43 -5.02 26.71
CA GLU A 152 5.41 -6.01 27.06
C GLU A 152 6.08 -7.37 27.35
N ARG A 153 5.58 -8.08 28.38
CA ARG A 153 6.06 -9.40 28.82
C ARG A 153 5.07 -10.50 28.45
#